data_cffcfaaf4ef4257633436ff984254873
#
_entry.id   cffcfaaf4ef4257633436ff984254873
#
_cell.length_a   1.000
_cell.length_b   1.000
_cell.length_c   1.000
_cell.angle_alpha   90.00
_cell.angle_beta   90.00
_cell.angle_gamma   90.00
#
_symmetry.space_group_name_H-M   'P 1'
#
loop_
_entity.id
_entity.type
_entity.pdbx_description
1 polymer ?
#
loop_
_entity_poly.entity_id
_entity_poly.type
_entity_poly.pdbx_seq_one_letter_code
_entity_poly.pdbx_strand_id
1 'polypeptide(L)'
;YKGYVDFAEPQVDPQTGTFSVRAEMPNPKQVLLPGQFTKVKLLLDVREGAIVVPMKAVTIEKGGAYIYTMRKDDTVEKRFIELGPEVGNNVVVERGLAVGETIVVEGFHKLTPGMKVRISQPETEVKDTTMVAGDSTTGMKDNAKGE
;
A
#
# COMPACT_ATOMS: atom_id res chain seq x y z
N TYR A 1 -8.18 -14.22 8.18
CA TYR A 1 -9.49 -14.17 8.82
C TYR A 1 -9.97 -12.73 8.86
N LYS A 2 -11.27 -12.53 8.65
CA LYS A 2 -11.93 -11.21 8.77
C LYS A 2 -13.05 -11.36 9.81
N GLY A 3 -13.21 -10.32 10.64
CA GLY A 3 -14.25 -10.26 11.64
C GLY A 3 -14.70 -8.81 11.85
N TYR A 4 -15.63 -8.61 12.75
CA TYR A 4 -16.18 -7.31 13.07
C TYR A 4 -16.03 -7.04 14.56
N VAL A 5 -15.68 -5.79 14.89
CA VAL A 5 -15.69 -5.32 16.27
C VAL A 5 -17.14 -5.14 16.69
N ASP A 6 -17.56 -5.84 17.73
CA ASP A 6 -18.92 -5.77 18.26
C ASP A 6 -18.99 -5.02 19.59
N PHE A 7 -17.86 -4.88 20.28
CA PHE A 7 -17.79 -4.16 21.53
C PHE A 7 -16.40 -3.51 21.73
N ALA A 8 -16.38 -2.29 22.21
CA ALA A 8 -15.19 -1.60 22.70
C ALA A 8 -15.51 -0.99 24.07
N GLU A 9 -14.64 -1.21 25.03
CA GLU A 9 -14.79 -0.68 26.37
C GLU A 9 -14.64 0.85 26.34
N PRO A 10 -15.59 1.62 26.92
CA PRO A 10 -15.54 3.08 26.86
C PRO A 10 -14.52 3.70 27.83
N GLN A 11 -13.94 2.88 28.71
CA GLN A 11 -13.02 3.32 29.74
C GLN A 11 -11.62 2.76 29.47
N VAL A 12 -10.62 3.64 29.53
CA VAL A 12 -9.20 3.28 29.46
C VAL A 12 -8.71 2.94 30.86
N ASP A 13 -8.03 1.82 31.03
CA ASP A 13 -7.32 1.48 32.25
C ASP A 13 -6.16 2.46 32.47
N PRO A 14 -6.17 3.26 33.55
CA PRO A 14 -5.15 4.28 33.77
C PRO A 14 -3.76 3.71 34.13
N GLN A 15 -3.66 2.43 34.53
CA GLN A 15 -2.39 1.80 34.84
C GLN A 15 -1.67 1.28 33.62
N THR A 16 -2.42 0.75 32.66
CA THR A 16 -1.88 0.12 31.44
C THR A 16 -2.01 0.99 30.21
N GLY A 17 -2.88 2.00 30.22
CA GLY A 17 -3.19 2.83 29.07
C GLY A 17 -3.94 2.08 27.98
N THR A 18 -4.53 0.92 28.29
CA THR A 18 -5.23 0.07 27.35
C THR A 18 -6.73 0.02 27.62
N PHE A 19 -7.50 -0.39 26.63
CA PHE A 19 -8.92 -0.71 26.76
C PHE A 19 -9.23 -2.00 26.01
N SER A 20 -10.28 -2.70 26.45
CA SER A 20 -10.67 -3.97 25.85
C SER A 20 -11.52 -3.76 24.60
N VAL A 21 -11.19 -4.51 23.56
CA VAL A 21 -11.97 -4.56 22.31
C VAL A 21 -12.33 -6.00 22.03
N ARG A 22 -13.59 -6.26 21.78
CA ARG A 22 -14.09 -7.58 21.37
C ARG A 22 -14.43 -7.57 19.89
N ALA A 23 -14.03 -8.63 19.22
CA ALA A 23 -14.35 -8.86 17.82
C ALA A 23 -14.83 -10.29 17.59
N GLU A 24 -15.82 -10.42 16.74
CA GLU A 24 -16.36 -11.71 16.32
C GLU A 24 -15.81 -12.07 14.95
N MET A 25 -15.30 -13.31 14.80
CA MET A 25 -14.79 -13.79 13.53
C MET A 25 -15.09 -15.28 13.34
N PRO A 26 -15.43 -15.73 12.11
CA PRO A 26 -15.65 -17.13 11.80
C PRO A 26 -14.34 -17.92 11.91
N ASN A 27 -14.38 -19.05 12.63
CA ASN A 27 -13.24 -19.97 12.76
C ASN A 27 -13.66 -21.43 12.40
N PRO A 28 -14.15 -21.69 11.17
CA PRO A 28 -14.72 -22.99 10.79
C PRO A 28 -13.70 -24.12 10.81
N LYS A 29 -12.43 -23.80 10.64
CA LYS A 29 -11.34 -24.80 10.66
C LYS A 29 -10.68 -24.95 12.03
N GLN A 30 -11.18 -24.27 13.05
CA GLN A 30 -10.69 -24.29 14.44
C GLN A 30 -9.16 -24.05 14.55
N VAL A 31 -8.60 -23.23 13.66
CA VAL A 31 -7.17 -22.89 13.64
C VAL A 31 -6.81 -21.90 14.76
N LEU A 32 -7.75 -21.02 15.10
CA LEU A 32 -7.56 -20.07 16.19
C LEU A 32 -7.99 -20.75 17.49
N LEU A 33 -7.05 -20.80 18.44
CA LEU A 33 -7.28 -21.45 19.74
C LEU A 33 -7.40 -20.40 20.86
N PRO A 34 -8.21 -20.66 21.88
CA PRO A 34 -8.26 -19.83 23.07
C PRO A 34 -6.90 -19.69 23.73
N GLY A 35 -6.55 -18.48 24.18
CA GLY A 35 -5.26 -18.18 24.81
C GLY A 35 -4.09 -17.97 23.85
N GLN A 36 -4.31 -18.02 22.54
CA GLN A 36 -3.28 -17.80 21.54
C GLN A 36 -3.07 -16.30 21.28
N PHE A 37 -1.80 -15.87 21.25
CA PHE A 37 -1.44 -14.53 20.78
C PHE A 37 -1.51 -14.46 19.26
N THR A 38 -2.10 -13.37 18.77
CA THR A 38 -2.20 -13.12 17.33
C THR A 38 -2.01 -11.64 17.00
N LYS A 39 -1.58 -11.34 15.77
CA LYS A 39 -1.56 -9.98 15.25
C LYS A 39 -2.91 -9.64 14.64
N VAL A 40 -3.50 -8.55 15.08
CA VAL A 40 -4.77 -8.04 14.55
C VAL A 40 -4.51 -6.73 13.83
N LYS A 41 -5.05 -6.60 12.62
CA LYS A 41 -5.13 -5.34 11.90
C LYS A 41 -6.54 -4.79 12.04
N LEU A 42 -6.67 -3.71 12.78
CA LEU A 42 -7.94 -3.02 12.98
C LEU A 42 -8.12 -1.97 11.89
N LEU A 43 -9.27 -2.00 11.22
CA LEU A 43 -9.68 -0.98 10.26
C LEU A 43 -10.66 -0.04 10.97
N LEU A 44 -10.20 1.16 11.30
CA LEU A 44 -10.98 2.12 12.10
C LEU A 44 -11.86 3.01 11.22
N ASP A 45 -11.36 3.34 10.02
CA ASP A 45 -12.05 4.25 9.11
C ASP A 45 -11.69 3.93 7.66
N VAL A 46 -12.61 4.19 6.74
CA VAL A 46 -12.42 4.11 5.29
C VAL A 46 -12.81 5.45 4.70
N ARG A 47 -11.83 6.19 4.23
CA ARG A 47 -12.06 7.47 3.53
C ARG A 47 -12.06 7.24 2.02
N GLU A 48 -13.24 7.25 1.44
CA GLU A 48 -13.40 7.17 -0.01
C GLU A 48 -12.89 8.46 -0.67
N GLY A 49 -12.21 8.31 -1.81
CA GLY A 49 -11.68 9.45 -2.58
C GLY A 49 -10.47 10.14 -1.97
N ALA A 50 -9.87 9.60 -0.92
CA ALA A 50 -8.66 10.16 -0.34
C ALA A 50 -7.48 10.07 -1.33
N ILE A 51 -6.74 11.17 -1.48
CA ILE A 51 -5.51 11.19 -2.27
C ILE A 51 -4.39 10.60 -1.43
N VAL A 52 -3.80 9.52 -1.92
CA VAL A 52 -2.72 8.81 -1.22
C VAL A 52 -1.45 8.87 -2.07
N VAL A 53 -0.36 9.29 -1.47
CA VAL A 53 0.94 9.40 -2.13
C VAL A 53 2.00 8.59 -1.38
N PRO A 54 3.02 8.04 -2.08
CA PRO A 54 4.14 7.41 -1.42
C PRO A 54 4.88 8.40 -0.50
N MET A 55 5.21 8.01 0.73
CA MET A 55 5.92 8.86 1.68
C MET A 55 7.26 9.35 1.11
N LYS A 56 7.92 8.57 0.26
CA LYS A 56 9.17 8.95 -0.41
C LYS A 56 9.02 10.13 -1.39
N ALA A 57 7.80 10.48 -1.82
CA ALA A 57 7.55 11.66 -2.66
C ALA A 57 7.39 12.95 -1.85
N VAL A 58 7.26 12.84 -0.53
CA VAL A 58 7.06 13.96 0.36
C VAL A 58 8.38 14.47 0.91
N THR A 59 8.60 15.78 0.83
CA THR A 59 9.74 16.45 1.42
C THR A 59 9.28 17.26 2.63
N ILE A 60 9.85 16.96 3.79
CA ILE A 60 9.56 17.68 5.04
C ILE A 60 10.65 18.73 5.27
N GLU A 61 10.26 19.99 5.37
CA GLU A 61 11.14 21.13 5.63
C GLU A 61 10.64 21.95 6.83
N LYS A 62 11.40 22.98 7.24
CA LYS A 62 11.04 23.84 8.39
C LYS A 62 9.69 24.54 8.28
N GLY A 63 9.13 24.66 7.07
CA GLY A 63 7.83 25.28 6.81
C GLY A 63 6.66 24.31 6.65
N GLY A 64 6.90 22.99 6.70
CA GLY A 64 5.87 21.97 6.52
C GLY A 64 6.23 20.90 5.50
N ALA A 65 5.22 20.23 4.97
CA ALA A 65 5.37 19.18 3.98
C ALA A 65 5.16 19.72 2.57
N TYR A 66 6.00 19.27 1.66
CA TYR A 66 5.98 19.69 0.26
C TYR A 66 6.05 18.48 -0.66
N ILE A 67 5.49 18.63 -1.85
CA ILE A 67 5.58 17.68 -2.94
C ILE A 67 5.92 18.42 -4.23
N TYR A 68 6.62 17.74 -5.14
CA TYR A 68 6.85 18.25 -6.48
C TYR A 68 5.78 17.72 -7.42
N THR A 69 5.00 18.61 -8.02
CA THR A 69 4.00 18.30 -9.04
C THR A 69 4.51 18.72 -10.41
N MET A 70 4.09 18.04 -11.45
CA MET A 70 4.40 18.40 -12.82
C MET A 70 3.21 19.11 -13.45
N ARG A 71 3.48 20.23 -14.08
CA ARG A 71 2.51 20.98 -14.89
C ARG A 71 2.40 20.40 -16.30
N LYS A 72 1.38 20.84 -17.04
CA LYS A 72 1.13 20.42 -18.43
C LYS A 72 2.23 20.82 -19.43
N ASP A 73 3.08 21.77 -19.07
CA ASP A 73 4.22 22.28 -19.85
C ASP A 73 5.54 21.60 -19.49
N ASP A 74 5.48 20.44 -18.79
CA ASP A 74 6.61 19.66 -18.30
C ASP A 74 7.50 20.40 -17.30
N THR A 75 7.00 21.47 -16.67
CA THR A 75 7.69 22.17 -15.60
C THR A 75 7.29 21.62 -14.23
N VAL A 76 8.25 21.58 -13.31
CA VAL A 76 8.04 21.17 -11.92
C VAL A 76 7.68 22.36 -11.05
N GLU A 77 6.69 22.13 -10.18
CA GLU A 77 6.27 23.08 -9.15
C GLU A 77 6.42 22.42 -7.78
N LYS A 78 7.04 23.12 -6.85
CA LYS A 78 7.06 22.73 -5.44
C LYS A 78 5.80 23.27 -4.78
N ARG A 79 4.99 22.37 -4.23
CA ARG A 79 3.69 22.72 -3.65
C ARG A 79 3.63 22.29 -2.20
N PHE A 80 3.10 23.15 -1.35
CA PHE A 80 2.78 22.84 0.03
C PHE A 80 1.59 21.89 0.09
N ILE A 81 1.67 20.88 0.97
CA ILE A 81 0.60 19.92 1.21
C ILE A 81 0.34 19.76 2.72
N GLU A 82 -0.90 19.47 3.05
CA GLU A 82 -1.29 19.05 4.40
C GLU A 82 -1.38 17.52 4.43
N LEU A 83 -0.62 16.92 5.34
CA LEU A 83 -0.57 15.48 5.51
C LEU A 83 -1.65 15.02 6.48
N GLY A 84 -2.34 13.95 6.12
CA GLY A 84 -3.20 13.18 6.98
C GLY A 84 -2.50 11.94 7.56
N PRO A 85 -3.27 10.91 7.91
CA PRO A 85 -2.72 9.68 8.49
C PRO A 85 -1.87 8.90 7.49
N GLU A 86 -0.86 8.22 8.03
CA GLU A 86 -0.03 7.29 7.29
C GLU A 86 -0.73 5.94 7.09
N VAL A 87 -0.60 5.37 5.90
CA VAL A 87 -1.15 4.06 5.53
C VAL A 87 -0.05 3.21 4.92
N GLY A 88 0.61 2.42 5.73
CA GLY A 88 1.78 1.63 5.32
C GLY A 88 2.95 2.52 4.89
N ASN A 89 3.39 2.42 3.64
CA ASN A 89 4.46 3.25 3.07
C ASN A 89 3.93 4.52 2.38
N ASN A 90 2.65 4.79 2.51
CA ASN A 90 1.98 5.92 1.88
C ASN A 90 1.41 6.85 2.95
N VAL A 91 1.09 8.07 2.56
CA VAL A 91 0.43 9.05 3.40
C VAL A 91 -0.76 9.66 2.66
N VAL A 92 -1.82 9.93 3.39
CA VAL A 92 -2.98 10.65 2.88
C VAL A 92 -2.62 12.13 2.75
N VAL A 93 -2.99 12.75 1.63
CA VAL A 93 -2.88 14.20 1.44
C VAL A 93 -4.28 14.79 1.63
N GLU A 94 -4.44 15.61 2.67
CA GLU A 94 -5.72 16.24 2.98
C GLU A 94 -5.96 17.50 2.14
N ARG A 95 -4.89 18.25 1.85
CA ARG A 95 -4.93 19.46 1.04
C ARG A 95 -3.66 19.66 0.24
N GLY A 96 -3.78 20.42 -0.86
CA GLY A 96 -2.65 20.84 -1.69
C GLY A 96 -2.41 19.98 -2.92
N LEU A 97 -3.17 18.90 -3.12
CA LEU A 97 -3.07 18.03 -4.30
C LEU A 97 -4.47 17.73 -4.85
N ALA A 98 -4.59 17.59 -6.16
CA ALA A 98 -5.83 17.19 -6.82
C ALA A 98 -5.69 15.81 -7.48
N VAL A 99 -6.81 15.12 -7.65
CA VAL A 99 -6.85 13.83 -8.34
C VAL A 99 -6.44 13.99 -9.81
N GLY A 100 -5.55 13.13 -10.28
CA GLY A 100 -5.05 13.16 -11.67
C GLY A 100 -3.82 14.05 -11.87
N GLU A 101 -3.32 14.72 -10.86
CA GLU A 101 -2.04 15.44 -10.95
C GLU A 101 -0.86 14.46 -10.96
N THR A 102 0.13 14.76 -11.78
CA THR A 102 1.38 13.99 -11.83
C THR A 102 2.34 14.49 -10.77
N ILE A 103 2.84 13.58 -9.94
CA ILE A 103 3.81 13.88 -8.88
C ILE A 103 5.18 13.29 -9.19
N VAL A 104 6.23 13.93 -8.70
CA VAL A 104 7.60 13.40 -8.76
C VAL A 104 7.86 12.55 -7.53
N VAL A 105 8.16 11.28 -7.73
CA VAL A 105 8.40 10.32 -6.65
C VAL A 105 9.87 10.14 -6.34
N GLU A 106 10.73 10.29 -7.37
CA GLU A 106 12.18 10.11 -7.24
C GLU A 106 12.95 11.20 -8.00
N GLY A 107 14.17 11.52 -7.56
CA GLY A 107 15.04 12.49 -8.23
C GLY A 107 14.77 13.95 -7.86
N PHE A 108 13.88 14.24 -6.93
CA PHE A 108 13.47 15.60 -6.55
C PHE A 108 14.62 16.44 -5.94
N HIS A 109 15.68 15.82 -5.41
CA HIS A 109 16.86 16.52 -4.87
C HIS A 109 17.62 17.36 -5.92
N LYS A 110 17.41 17.08 -7.20
CA LYS A 110 18.03 17.79 -8.33
C LYS A 110 17.10 18.81 -8.96
N LEU A 111 15.86 18.93 -8.46
CA LEU A 111 14.85 19.78 -9.07
C LEU A 111 14.82 21.15 -8.43
N THR A 112 14.73 22.15 -9.31
CA THR A 112 14.44 23.53 -8.94
C THR A 112 13.05 23.90 -9.49
N PRO A 113 12.21 24.61 -8.74
CA PRO A 113 10.92 25.06 -9.22
C PRO A 113 11.04 25.79 -10.57
N GLY A 114 10.18 25.41 -11.54
CA GLY A 114 10.24 25.93 -12.91
C GLY A 114 11.14 25.18 -13.87
N MET A 115 11.87 24.17 -13.42
CA MET A 115 12.70 23.33 -14.28
C MET A 115 11.86 22.42 -15.16
N LYS A 116 12.22 22.30 -16.44
CA LYS A 116 11.63 21.30 -17.33
C LYS A 116 12.22 19.94 -17.07
N VAL A 117 11.35 18.93 -16.94
CA VAL A 117 11.74 17.55 -16.68
C VAL A 117 11.17 16.63 -17.75
N ARG A 118 11.87 15.53 -18.01
CA ARG A 118 11.33 14.42 -18.79
C ARG A 118 10.90 13.32 -17.85
N ILE A 119 9.69 12.77 -18.09
CA ILE A 119 9.21 11.59 -17.38
C ILE A 119 10.04 10.41 -17.86
N SER A 120 10.88 9.84 -17.01
CA SER A 120 11.32 8.46 -17.18
C SER A 120 10.26 7.60 -16.49
N GLN A 121 9.43 6.91 -17.28
CA GLN A 121 8.55 5.90 -16.72
C GLN A 121 9.42 4.81 -16.10
N PRO A 122 9.20 4.40 -14.84
CA PRO A 122 9.80 3.19 -14.35
C PRO A 122 9.27 2.07 -15.26
N GLU A 123 10.18 1.34 -15.86
CA GLU A 123 9.89 0.12 -16.59
C GLU A 123 9.18 -0.83 -15.61
N THR A 124 7.88 -0.92 -15.73
CA THR A 124 7.08 -1.90 -15.00
C THR A 124 7.47 -3.23 -15.60
N GLU A 125 8.45 -3.93 -15.01
CA GLU A 125 8.63 -5.35 -15.26
C GLU A 125 7.32 -6.05 -14.91
N VAL A 126 6.46 -6.19 -15.89
CA VAL A 126 5.39 -7.17 -15.86
C VAL A 126 6.10 -8.52 -15.92
N LYS A 127 6.37 -9.11 -14.76
CA LYS A 127 6.72 -10.52 -14.71
C LYS A 127 5.48 -11.29 -15.15
N ASP A 128 5.40 -11.52 -16.45
CA ASP A 128 4.55 -12.57 -17.02
C ASP A 128 4.98 -13.90 -16.40
N THR A 129 4.30 -14.26 -15.35
CA THR A 129 4.32 -15.65 -14.87
C THR A 129 3.45 -16.46 -15.81
N THR A 130 3.99 -16.77 -16.99
CA THR A 130 3.45 -17.80 -17.85
C THR A 130 3.55 -19.12 -17.10
N MET A 131 2.46 -19.54 -16.51
CA MET A 131 2.28 -20.92 -16.06
C MET A 131 2.33 -21.82 -17.28
N VAL A 132 3.46 -22.46 -17.50
CA VAL A 132 3.57 -23.58 -18.42
C VAL A 132 2.79 -24.74 -17.80
N ALA A 133 1.57 -24.94 -18.29
CA ALA A 133 0.83 -26.16 -18.09
C ALA A 133 1.62 -27.31 -18.75
N GLY A 134 2.24 -28.14 -17.95
CA GLY A 134 2.88 -29.37 -18.42
C GLY A 134 1.83 -30.32 -18.92
N ASP A 135 1.79 -30.49 -20.22
CA ASP A 135 1.04 -31.53 -20.90
C ASP A 135 1.77 -32.87 -20.71
N SER A 136 1.15 -33.76 -19.95
CA SER A 136 1.57 -35.12 -19.77
C SER A 136 0.91 -35.99 -20.83
N THR A 137 1.53 -36.12 -21.99
CA THR A 137 1.07 -37.12 -22.97
C THR A 137 1.98 -38.33 -22.92
N THR A 138 1.41 -39.37 -22.42
CA THR A 138 1.76 -40.79 -22.52
C THR A 138 2.29 -41.15 -23.89
N GLY A 139 3.49 -41.68 -23.96
CA GLY A 139 4.05 -42.33 -25.13
C GLY A 139 4.51 -43.75 -24.79
N MET A 140 3.55 -44.67 -24.79
CA MET A 140 3.78 -46.10 -24.76
C MET A 140 4.37 -46.52 -26.10
N LYS A 141 5.55 -47.07 -26.17
CA LYS A 141 6.03 -47.89 -27.30
C LYS A 141 6.73 -49.12 -26.79
N ASP A 142 6.01 -50.24 -27.01
CA ASP A 142 6.54 -51.57 -27.10
C ASP A 142 7.80 -51.63 -27.94
N ASN A 143 8.77 -52.36 -27.51
CA ASN A 143 9.61 -53.10 -28.43
C ASN A 143 10.13 -54.38 -27.76
N ALA A 144 9.50 -55.46 -28.19
CA ALA A 144 9.97 -56.82 -27.97
C ALA A 144 11.06 -57.20 -29.01
N LYS A 145 11.94 -58.04 -28.61
CA LYS A 145 12.90 -58.93 -29.32
C LYS A 145 14.33 -58.64 -28.88
N GLY A 146 15.08 -59.59 -28.54
CA GLY A 146 15.19 -61.05 -28.71
C GLY A 146 16.63 -61.44 -28.39
N GLU A 147 16.75 -62.69 -28.07
CA GLU A 147 17.95 -63.51 -27.79
C GLU A 147 18.57 -63.42 -26.42
#